data_a734bb9c925e099da1fc7483b909660d
#
_entry.id   a734bb9c925e099da1fc7483b909660d
#
_cell.length_a   1.000
_cell.length_b   1.000
_cell.length_c   1.000
_cell.angle_alpha   90.00
_cell.angle_beta   90.00
_cell.angle_gamma   90.00
#
_symmetry.space_group_name_H-M   'P 1'
#
loop_
_entity.id
_entity.type
_entity.pdbx_description
1 polymer ?
#
loop_
_entity_poly.entity_id
_entity_poly.type
_entity_poly.pdbx_seq_one_letter_code
_entity_poly.pdbx_strand_id
1 'polypeptide(L)'
;MAEINLLKLNFNDQEFSHIKNIRETVFTNELGISKQELFDKNDETCDHFLIFDGKEIAGSVRILFMEKMVKLERMAILKDFRTKNYGKNCIFQLKEYYSEHDFSQIILDSIYSVRGFYKKCGFIEEGDVFQRVGIDHIRMSLTL
;
A
#
# COMPACT_ATOMS: atom_id res chain seq x y z
N MET A 1 7.77 -21.04 0.28
CA MET A 1 7.44 -19.64 0.51
C MET A 1 6.97 -19.00 -0.78
N ALA A 2 5.82 -18.35 -0.76
CA ALA A 2 5.30 -17.72 -1.96
C ALA A 2 6.13 -16.49 -2.32
N GLU A 3 6.60 -16.44 -3.55
CA GLU A 3 7.32 -15.28 -4.06
C GLU A 3 6.37 -14.42 -4.86
N ILE A 4 6.44 -13.12 -4.64
CA ILE A 4 5.69 -12.15 -5.41
C ILE A 4 6.65 -11.30 -6.23
N ASN A 5 6.11 -10.73 -7.30
CA ASN A 5 6.83 -9.75 -8.12
C ASN A 5 6.04 -8.45 -8.11
N LEU A 6 6.76 -7.34 -8.02
CA LEU A 6 6.16 -6.02 -8.11
C LEU A 6 6.40 -5.45 -9.51
N LEU A 7 5.34 -4.95 -10.13
CA LEU A 7 5.43 -4.24 -11.40
C LEU A 7 5.12 -2.78 -11.15
N LYS A 8 6.10 -1.92 -11.37
CA LYS A 8 5.93 -0.48 -11.21
C LYS A 8 5.22 0.11 -12.42
N LEU A 9 4.19 0.91 -12.18
CA LEU A 9 3.37 1.54 -13.22
C LEU A 9 3.28 3.04 -12.99
N ASN A 10 3.07 3.76 -14.09
CA ASN A 10 2.66 5.16 -14.04
C ASN A 10 1.16 5.27 -14.20
N PHE A 11 0.60 6.39 -13.76
CA PHE A 11 -0.85 6.65 -13.83
C PHE A 11 -1.42 6.49 -15.24
N ASN A 12 -0.64 6.85 -16.27
CA ASN A 12 -1.08 6.81 -17.66
C ASN A 12 -0.89 5.46 -18.34
N ASP A 13 -0.30 4.48 -17.66
CA ASP A 13 -0.10 3.16 -18.22
C ASP A 13 -1.44 2.44 -18.37
N GLN A 14 -1.56 1.64 -19.42
CA GLN A 14 -2.77 0.89 -19.71
C GLN A 14 -3.15 -0.05 -18.57
N GLU A 15 -2.15 -0.65 -17.94
CA GLU A 15 -2.32 -1.59 -16.84
C GLU A 15 -2.87 -0.95 -15.57
N PHE A 16 -2.93 0.39 -15.50
CA PHE A 16 -3.52 1.07 -14.36
C PHE A 16 -5.00 0.69 -14.15
N SER A 17 -5.68 0.21 -15.18
CA SER A 17 -7.04 -0.29 -15.06
C SER A 17 -7.17 -1.43 -14.06
N HIS A 18 -6.12 -2.25 -13.92
CA HIS A 18 -6.09 -3.33 -12.92
C HIS A 18 -6.08 -2.77 -11.49
N ILE A 19 -5.36 -1.65 -11.29
CA ILE A 19 -5.33 -0.98 -9.99
C ILE A 19 -6.71 -0.45 -9.63
N LYS A 20 -7.43 0.12 -10.58
CA LYS A 20 -8.81 0.59 -10.36
C LYS A 20 -9.71 -0.56 -9.89
N ASN A 21 -9.63 -1.69 -10.56
CA ASN A 21 -10.43 -2.87 -10.22
C ASN A 21 -10.10 -3.39 -8.81
N ILE A 22 -8.83 -3.43 -8.46
CA ILE A 22 -8.39 -3.88 -7.13
C ILE A 22 -8.92 -2.95 -6.05
N ARG A 23 -8.80 -1.65 -6.25
CA ARG A 23 -9.28 -0.67 -5.26
C ARG A 23 -10.79 -0.75 -5.07
N GLU A 24 -11.54 -0.91 -6.15
CA GLU A 24 -12.99 -1.08 -6.05
C GLU A 24 -13.36 -2.35 -5.31
N THR A 25 -12.70 -3.45 -5.64
CA THR A 25 -12.97 -4.75 -5.01
C THR A 25 -12.71 -4.70 -3.50
N VAL A 26 -11.54 -4.21 -3.10
CA VAL A 26 -11.14 -4.24 -1.68
C VAL A 26 -11.75 -3.09 -0.89
N PHE A 27 -11.60 -1.86 -1.37
CA PHE A 27 -11.98 -0.70 -0.56
C PHE A 27 -13.47 -0.40 -0.64
N THR A 28 -14.08 -0.51 -1.80
CA THR A 28 -15.51 -0.23 -1.94
C THR A 28 -16.37 -1.44 -1.61
N ASN A 29 -16.13 -2.57 -2.28
CA ASN A 29 -17.01 -3.72 -2.12
C ASN A 29 -16.85 -4.43 -0.77
N GLU A 30 -15.64 -4.53 -0.25
CA GLU A 30 -15.41 -5.18 1.05
C GLU A 30 -15.53 -4.21 2.23
N LEU A 31 -14.98 -2.99 2.12
CA LEU A 31 -14.90 -2.06 3.24
C LEU A 31 -15.94 -0.95 3.21
N GLY A 32 -16.70 -0.84 2.13
CA GLY A 32 -17.75 0.16 2.04
C GLY A 32 -17.28 1.59 1.80
N ILE A 33 -16.01 1.76 1.37
CA ILE A 33 -15.48 3.08 1.07
C ILE A 33 -16.05 3.56 -0.28
N SER A 34 -16.50 4.81 -0.34
CA SER A 34 -17.07 5.39 -1.55
C SER A 34 -16.04 5.37 -2.70
N LYS A 35 -16.51 5.10 -3.91
CA LYS A 35 -15.65 5.12 -5.11
C LYS A 35 -14.92 6.45 -5.29
N GLN A 36 -15.51 7.54 -4.85
CA GLN A 36 -14.93 8.87 -4.95
C GLN A 36 -13.68 9.03 -4.08
N GLU A 37 -13.55 8.22 -3.03
CA GLU A 37 -12.41 8.26 -2.12
C GLU A 37 -11.24 7.41 -2.58
N LEU A 38 -11.40 6.62 -3.64
CA LEU A 38 -10.37 5.69 -4.08
C LEU A 38 -9.23 6.35 -4.84
N PHE A 39 -9.50 7.48 -5.47
CA PHE A 39 -8.55 8.16 -6.35
C PHE A 39 -8.46 9.64 -5.97
N ASP A 40 -7.28 10.20 -6.13
CA ASP A 40 -7.06 11.63 -5.91
C ASP A 40 -5.97 12.14 -6.87
N LYS A 41 -5.63 13.42 -6.78
CA LYS A 41 -4.61 14.03 -7.64
C LYS A 41 -3.24 13.40 -7.47
N ASN A 42 -2.96 12.85 -6.29
CA ASN A 42 -1.67 12.24 -6.02
C ASN A 42 -1.41 11.01 -6.89
N ASP A 43 -2.47 10.38 -7.39
CA ASP A 43 -2.29 9.22 -8.30
C ASP A 43 -1.50 9.56 -9.55
N GLU A 44 -1.54 10.83 -9.99
CA GLU A 44 -0.81 11.26 -11.18
C GLU A 44 0.70 11.28 -10.99
N THR A 45 1.17 11.43 -9.74
CA THR A 45 2.59 11.59 -9.43
C THR A 45 3.17 10.47 -8.56
N CYS A 46 2.34 9.61 -8.00
CA CYS A 46 2.80 8.47 -7.21
C CYS A 46 3.49 7.41 -8.05
N ASP A 47 4.34 6.62 -7.39
CA ASP A 47 4.70 5.30 -7.92
C ASP A 47 3.54 4.35 -7.62
N HIS A 48 3.14 3.57 -8.61
CA HIS A 48 2.12 2.54 -8.45
C HIS A 48 2.73 1.18 -8.70
N PHE A 49 2.31 0.19 -7.90
CA PHE A 49 2.81 -1.18 -8.06
C PHE A 49 1.64 -2.14 -8.14
N LEU A 50 1.70 -3.04 -9.12
CA LEU A 50 0.88 -4.24 -9.11
C LEU A 50 1.68 -5.34 -8.43
N ILE A 51 1.00 -6.14 -7.64
CA ILE A 51 1.61 -7.27 -6.93
C ILE A 51 1.18 -8.53 -7.67
N PHE A 52 2.14 -9.29 -8.17
CA PHE A 52 1.89 -10.52 -8.92
C PHE A 52 2.30 -11.75 -8.14
N ASP A 53 1.47 -12.78 -8.21
CA ASP A 53 1.81 -14.14 -7.84
C ASP A 53 1.88 -14.94 -9.15
N GLY A 54 3.11 -15.14 -9.66
CA GLY A 54 3.27 -15.71 -10.99
C GLY A 54 2.66 -14.78 -12.04
N LYS A 55 1.63 -15.27 -12.74
CA LYS A 55 0.90 -14.49 -13.75
C LYS A 55 -0.37 -13.85 -13.20
N GLU A 56 -0.74 -14.16 -11.97
CA GLU A 56 -1.97 -13.65 -11.37
C GLU A 56 -1.72 -12.36 -10.62
N ILE A 57 -2.67 -11.45 -10.72
CA ILE A 57 -2.62 -10.18 -9.98
C ILE A 57 -3.18 -10.42 -8.59
N ALA A 58 -2.35 -10.20 -7.57
CA ALA A 58 -2.71 -10.42 -6.18
C ALA A 58 -3.09 -9.15 -5.42
N GLY A 59 -2.64 -7.99 -5.90
CA GLY A 59 -2.91 -6.74 -5.20
C GLY A 59 -2.26 -5.54 -5.83
N SER A 60 -2.35 -4.41 -5.14
CA SER A 60 -1.74 -3.15 -5.57
C SER A 60 -1.40 -2.27 -4.38
N VAL A 61 -0.54 -1.29 -4.62
CA VAL A 61 -0.14 -0.29 -3.63
C VAL A 61 0.33 0.96 -4.35
N ARG A 62 0.17 2.13 -3.73
CA ARG A 62 0.78 3.34 -4.25
C ARG A 62 1.76 3.94 -3.25
N ILE A 63 2.77 4.61 -3.75
CA ILE A 63 3.79 5.27 -2.94
C ILE A 63 3.81 6.75 -3.28
N LEU A 64 3.53 7.57 -2.28
CA LEU A 64 3.54 9.03 -2.38
C LEU A 64 4.90 9.55 -1.94
N PHE A 65 5.46 10.50 -2.68
CA PHE A 65 6.76 11.08 -2.35
C PHE A 65 6.61 12.28 -1.42
N MET A 66 7.44 12.32 -0.35
CA MET A 66 7.45 13.40 0.64
C MET A 66 8.90 13.75 1.01
N GLU A 67 9.59 14.50 0.17
CA GLU A 67 11.00 14.85 0.36
C GLU A 67 11.89 13.63 0.54
N LYS A 68 12.39 13.38 1.76
CA LYS A 68 13.25 12.22 2.07
C LYS A 68 12.48 11.00 2.50
N MET A 69 11.15 11.09 2.57
CA MET A 69 10.28 9.98 2.98
C MET A 69 9.37 9.58 1.83
N VAL A 70 8.93 8.34 1.88
CA VAL A 70 7.84 7.89 1.00
C VAL A 70 6.68 7.43 1.89
N LYS A 71 5.46 7.63 1.40
CA LYS A 71 4.26 7.22 2.14
C LYS A 71 3.56 6.09 1.40
N LEU A 72 3.40 4.97 2.08
CA LEU A 72 2.68 3.82 1.56
C LEU A 72 1.19 4.06 1.75
N GLU A 73 0.44 3.98 0.68
CA GLU A 73 -1.01 4.21 0.68
C GLU A 73 -1.71 3.22 -0.23
N ARG A 74 -3.00 3.04 -0.01
CA ARG A 74 -3.87 2.25 -0.88
C ARG A 74 -3.35 0.82 -1.10
N MET A 75 -2.75 0.22 -0.08
CA MET A 75 -2.32 -1.16 -0.17
C MET A 75 -3.52 -2.09 -0.06
N ALA A 76 -3.67 -2.94 -1.05
CA ALA A 76 -4.78 -3.88 -1.11
C ALA A 76 -4.31 -5.23 -1.63
N ILE A 77 -4.61 -6.28 -0.88
CA ILE A 77 -4.39 -7.66 -1.30
C ILE A 77 -5.75 -8.28 -1.55
N LEU A 78 -5.94 -8.89 -2.71
CA LEU A 78 -7.19 -9.55 -3.04
C LEU A 78 -7.42 -10.74 -2.12
N LYS A 79 -8.68 -10.99 -1.79
CA LYS A 79 -9.09 -11.94 -0.76
C LYS A 79 -8.44 -13.33 -0.91
N ASP A 80 -8.40 -13.86 -2.12
CA ASP A 80 -7.87 -15.20 -2.38
C ASP A 80 -6.35 -15.30 -2.17
N PHE A 81 -5.67 -14.15 -2.08
CA PHE A 81 -4.23 -14.10 -1.89
C PHE A 81 -3.82 -13.68 -0.47
N ARG A 82 -4.79 -13.48 0.42
CA ARG A 82 -4.51 -13.16 1.83
C ARG A 82 -4.02 -14.40 2.56
N THR A 83 -3.41 -14.21 3.73
CA THR A 83 -2.85 -15.26 4.58
C THR A 83 -1.65 -16.01 3.98
N LYS A 84 -1.09 -15.50 2.88
CA LYS A 84 0.08 -16.08 2.22
C LYS A 84 1.34 -15.21 2.38
N ASN A 85 1.31 -14.25 3.31
CA ASN A 85 2.42 -13.30 3.57
C ASN A 85 2.74 -12.38 2.39
N TYR A 86 1.83 -12.19 1.45
CA TYR A 86 2.09 -11.34 0.28
C TYR A 86 2.24 -9.87 0.66
N GLY A 87 1.44 -9.39 1.61
CA GLY A 87 1.56 -8.02 2.10
C GLY A 87 2.92 -7.77 2.75
N LYS A 88 3.38 -8.70 3.56
CA LYS A 88 4.69 -8.62 4.21
C LYS A 88 5.82 -8.64 3.18
N ASN A 89 5.74 -9.53 2.20
CA ASN A 89 6.70 -9.61 1.11
C ASN A 89 6.74 -8.31 0.30
N CYS A 90 5.57 -7.74 0.02
CA CYS A 90 5.48 -6.46 -0.68
C CYS A 90 6.21 -5.37 0.08
N ILE A 91 5.96 -5.23 1.37
CA ILE A 91 6.62 -4.22 2.20
C ILE A 91 8.13 -4.43 2.21
N PHE A 92 8.59 -5.67 2.33
CA PHE A 92 10.02 -5.99 2.29
C PHE A 92 10.67 -5.52 0.98
N GLN A 93 10.03 -5.82 -0.15
CA GLN A 93 10.55 -5.41 -1.45
C GLN A 93 10.54 -3.89 -1.63
N LEU A 94 9.50 -3.22 -1.16
CA LEU A 94 9.43 -1.76 -1.19
C LEU A 94 10.52 -1.14 -0.31
N LYS A 95 10.76 -1.72 0.85
CA LYS A 95 11.84 -1.27 1.74
C LYS A 95 13.18 -1.33 1.02
N GLU A 96 13.49 -2.45 0.37
CA GLU A 96 14.73 -2.58 -0.37
C GLU A 96 14.81 -1.57 -1.51
N TYR A 97 13.75 -1.45 -2.28
CA TYR A 97 13.71 -0.55 -3.43
C TYR A 97 13.97 0.90 -3.03
N TYR A 98 13.26 1.39 -2.01
CA TYR A 98 13.39 2.81 -1.63
C TYR A 98 14.65 3.08 -0.82
N SER A 99 15.21 2.11 -0.12
CA SER A 99 16.50 2.29 0.54
C SER A 99 17.63 2.51 -0.47
N GLU A 100 17.52 1.92 -1.65
CA GLU A 100 18.49 2.09 -2.74
C GLU A 100 18.30 3.39 -3.51
N HIS A 101 17.18 4.09 -3.31
CA HIS A 101 16.84 5.34 -4.02
C HIS A 101 16.93 6.58 -3.13
N ASP A 102 17.73 6.48 -2.05
CA ASP A 102 18.09 7.61 -1.19
C ASP A 102 16.91 8.19 -0.38
N PHE A 103 16.00 7.33 0.04
CA PHE A 103 14.95 7.72 0.99
C PHE A 103 15.30 7.21 2.39
N SER A 104 14.84 7.92 3.41
CA SER A 104 15.20 7.63 4.80
C SER A 104 14.14 6.83 5.55
N GLN A 105 12.87 6.97 5.16
CA GLN A 105 11.76 6.33 5.87
C GLN A 105 10.62 5.99 4.93
N ILE A 106 9.88 4.93 5.30
CA ILE A 106 8.53 4.70 4.78
C ILE A 106 7.57 5.04 5.91
N ILE A 107 6.58 5.89 5.63
CA ILE A 107 5.51 6.18 6.59
C ILE A 107 4.18 5.67 6.04
N LEU A 108 3.21 5.49 6.92
CA LEU A 108 1.85 5.15 6.53
C LEU A 108 0.87 5.54 7.63
N ASP A 109 -0.40 5.61 7.27
CA ASP A 109 -1.49 5.80 8.20
C ASP A 109 -2.29 4.50 8.24
N SER A 110 -2.09 3.72 9.28
CA SER A 110 -2.76 2.43 9.41
C SER A 110 -4.14 2.58 10.00
N ILE A 111 -5.11 1.84 9.45
CA ILE A 111 -6.35 1.61 10.19
C ILE A 111 -5.93 1.00 11.52
N TYR A 112 -6.45 1.54 12.62
CA TYR A 112 -5.98 1.18 13.96
C TYR A 112 -6.08 -0.32 14.24
N SER A 113 -7.13 -0.97 13.77
CA SER A 113 -7.34 -2.40 14.00
C SER A 113 -6.34 -3.30 13.26
N VAL A 114 -5.66 -2.79 12.22
CA VAL A 114 -4.69 -3.58 11.46
C VAL A 114 -3.23 -3.19 11.74
N ARG A 115 -2.99 -2.33 12.72
CA ARG A 115 -1.63 -1.86 13.02
C ARG A 115 -0.67 -2.99 13.41
N GLY A 116 -1.21 -4.08 13.97
CA GLY A 116 -0.40 -5.23 14.35
C GLY A 116 0.34 -5.86 13.18
N PHE A 117 -0.29 -5.88 12.00
CA PHE A 117 0.33 -6.35 10.78
C PHE A 117 1.59 -5.53 10.45
N TYR A 118 1.47 -4.20 10.52
CA TYR A 118 2.60 -3.32 10.23
C TYR A 118 3.69 -3.38 11.29
N LYS A 119 3.32 -3.59 12.55
CA LYS A 119 4.32 -3.82 13.60
C LYS A 119 5.16 -5.05 13.30
N LYS A 120 4.55 -6.12 12.82
CA LYS A 120 5.28 -7.32 12.43
C LYS A 120 6.21 -7.09 11.24
N CYS A 121 5.94 -6.06 10.45
CA CYS A 121 6.80 -5.65 9.33
C CYS A 121 7.92 -4.72 9.77
N GLY A 122 7.98 -4.34 11.04
CA GLY A 122 9.03 -3.48 11.58
C GLY A 122 8.64 -2.03 11.76
N PHE A 123 7.39 -1.67 11.50
CA PHE A 123 6.90 -0.29 11.70
C PHE A 123 6.66 -0.02 13.17
N ILE A 124 6.85 1.24 13.56
CA ILE A 124 6.55 1.73 14.91
C ILE A 124 5.43 2.77 14.83
N GLU A 125 4.60 2.82 15.89
CA GLU A 125 3.52 3.80 15.97
C GLU A 125 4.08 5.17 16.32
N GLU A 126 3.48 6.22 15.72
CA GLU A 126 3.85 7.61 15.99
C GLU A 126 2.59 8.45 16.23
N GLY A 127 2.59 9.21 17.34
CA GLY A 127 1.52 10.14 17.66
C GLY A 127 0.25 9.48 18.15
N ASP A 128 -0.85 10.22 18.06
CA ASP A 128 -2.14 9.81 18.59
C ASP A 128 -3.04 9.24 17.50
N VAL A 129 -4.04 8.47 17.95
CA VAL A 129 -5.10 7.98 17.05
C VAL A 129 -5.86 9.17 16.48
N PHE A 130 -6.17 9.11 15.19
CA PHE A 130 -6.95 10.14 14.50
C PHE A 130 -8.01 9.50 13.60
N GLN A 131 -9.02 10.30 13.25
CA GLN A 131 -10.11 9.83 12.39
C GLN A 131 -9.85 10.19 10.93
N ARG A 132 -10.10 9.22 10.06
CA ARG A 132 -10.12 9.45 8.61
C ARG A 132 -11.23 8.60 8.00
N VAL A 133 -12.11 9.22 7.23
CA VAL A 133 -13.33 8.60 6.69
C VAL A 133 -14.13 7.85 7.76
N GLY A 134 -14.17 8.42 8.99
CA GLY A 134 -14.91 7.84 10.11
C GLY A 134 -14.28 6.62 10.76
N ILE A 135 -13.03 6.32 10.44
CA ILE A 135 -12.32 5.14 10.96
C ILE A 135 -11.07 5.59 11.72
N ASP A 136 -10.79 4.94 12.85
CA ASP A 136 -9.60 5.21 13.65
C ASP A 136 -8.34 4.80 12.90
N HIS A 137 -7.38 5.70 12.83
CA HIS A 137 -6.06 5.50 12.19
C HIS A 137 -4.94 5.89 13.13
N ILE A 138 -3.74 5.38 12.85
CA ILE A 138 -2.52 5.80 13.54
C ILE A 138 -1.36 5.86 12.54
N ARG A 139 -0.53 6.90 12.67
CA ARG A 139 0.68 7.05 11.86
C ARG A 139 1.71 6.02 12.29
N MET A 140 2.38 5.40 11.33
CA MET A 140 3.46 4.46 11.58
C MET A 140 4.64 4.74 10.67
N SER A 141 5.84 4.41 11.11
CA SER A 141 7.06 4.64 10.34
C SER A 141 8.02 3.47 10.40
N LEU A 142 8.79 3.32 9.33
CA LEU A 142 9.83 2.33 9.19
C LEU A 142 11.09 3.02 8.67
N THR A 143 12.19 2.91 9.42
CA THR A 143 13.47 3.45 9.00
C THR A 143 14.10 2.57 7.93
N LEU A 144 14.57 3.20 6.85
CA LEU A 144 15.21 2.51 5.73
C LEU A 144 16.71 2.34 5.93
#